data_d7ad36dde3841893ec6856f2db646197
#
_entry.id   d7ad36dde3841893ec6856f2db646197
#
_cell.length_a   1.000
_cell.length_b   1.000
_cell.length_c   1.000
_cell.angle_alpha   90.00
_cell.angle_beta   90.00
_cell.angle_gamma   90.00
#
_symmetry.space_group_name_H-M   'P 1'
#
loop_
_entity.id
_entity.type
_entity.pdbx_description
1 polymer ?
#
loop_
_entity_poly.entity_id
_entity_poly.type
_entity_poly.pdbx_seq_one_letter_code
_entity_poly.pdbx_strand_id
1 'polypeptide(L)'
;MAGGRKGKYEYWMTEDGLALLRGWARDGLTDEQIAQNCGIRAATLYEWKKRYPEISESLKKGKEVVDIQVENALLKRALGYSYTETTKEAVFNPEKGESELHVTKIVEKQVAPDTTAQIFWLKNRRPDLWR
;
A
#
# COMPACT_ATOMS: atom_id res chain seq x y z
N MET A 1 34.09 -20.46 -21.76
CA MET A 1 33.26 -19.36 -21.55
C MET A 1 32.63 -19.43 -20.21
N ALA A 2 33.01 -18.61 -19.42
CA ALA A 2 32.15 -18.43 -18.30
C ALA A 2 30.77 -18.19 -18.87
N GLY A 3 29.89 -19.14 -18.71
CA GLY A 3 28.51 -18.85 -18.88
C GLY A 3 28.27 -17.51 -18.20
N GLY A 4 27.89 -16.52 -18.97
CA GLY A 4 27.48 -15.29 -18.42
C GLY A 4 26.64 -15.62 -17.19
N ARG A 5 26.89 -14.96 -16.06
CA ARG A 5 26.04 -15.07 -14.90
C ARG A 5 24.62 -15.05 -15.42
N LYS A 6 23.91 -16.17 -15.25
CA LYS A 6 22.49 -16.20 -15.51
C LYS A 6 21.92 -14.95 -14.88
N GLY A 7 21.32 -14.11 -15.69
CA GLY A 7 20.78 -12.87 -15.19
C GLY A 7 19.89 -13.16 -14.01
N LYS A 8 20.01 -12.40 -12.94
CA LYS A 8 19.18 -12.58 -11.75
C LYS A 8 17.68 -12.57 -12.05
N TYR A 9 17.31 -12.07 -13.23
CA TYR A 9 15.92 -12.01 -13.68
C TYR A 9 15.23 -13.37 -13.78
N GLU A 10 15.98 -14.46 -14.02
CA GLU A 10 15.37 -15.79 -14.24
C GLU A 10 14.48 -16.23 -13.08
N TYR A 11 14.95 -16.05 -11.85
CA TYR A 11 14.13 -16.36 -10.68
C TYR A 11 12.85 -15.52 -10.64
N TRP A 12 12.97 -14.25 -11.00
CA TRP A 12 11.84 -13.30 -10.94
C TRP A 12 10.84 -13.49 -12.09
N MET A 13 11.16 -14.35 -13.04
CA MET A 13 10.25 -14.81 -14.09
C MET A 13 9.51 -16.08 -13.70
N THR A 14 9.89 -16.72 -12.61
CA THR A 14 9.15 -17.87 -12.09
C THR A 14 7.85 -17.42 -11.44
N GLU A 15 6.92 -18.36 -11.29
CA GLU A 15 5.65 -18.09 -10.60
C GLU A 15 5.87 -17.54 -9.20
N ASP A 16 6.79 -18.13 -8.43
CA ASP A 16 7.12 -17.69 -7.08
C ASP A 16 7.75 -16.28 -7.08
N GLY A 17 8.68 -16.03 -7.98
CA GLY A 17 9.32 -14.72 -8.10
C GLY A 17 8.32 -13.62 -8.46
N LEU A 18 7.46 -13.89 -9.43
CA LEU A 18 6.41 -12.94 -9.84
C LEU A 18 5.41 -12.69 -8.71
N ALA A 19 5.07 -13.72 -7.94
CA ALA A 19 4.18 -13.57 -6.78
C ALA A 19 4.81 -12.69 -5.69
N LEU A 20 6.12 -12.82 -5.45
CA LEU A 20 6.84 -11.94 -4.52
C LEU A 20 6.83 -10.50 -4.98
N LEU A 21 7.12 -10.24 -6.26
CA LEU A 21 7.09 -8.89 -6.82
C LEU A 21 5.72 -8.24 -6.67
N ARG A 22 4.69 -8.98 -7.01
CA ARG A 22 3.30 -8.52 -6.86
C ARG A 22 2.96 -8.23 -5.40
N GLY A 23 3.35 -9.11 -4.49
CA GLY A 23 3.12 -8.95 -3.06
C GLY A 23 3.81 -7.71 -2.48
N TRP A 24 5.06 -7.46 -2.85
CA TRP A 24 5.78 -6.27 -2.40
C TRP A 24 5.15 -4.99 -2.95
N ALA A 25 4.77 -4.97 -4.22
CA ALA A 25 4.06 -3.83 -4.80
C ALA A 25 2.70 -3.59 -4.10
N ARG A 26 2.00 -4.66 -3.79
CA ARG A 26 0.74 -4.63 -3.03
C ARG A 26 0.93 -4.07 -1.62
N ASP A 27 2.06 -4.36 -1.00
CA ASP A 27 2.40 -3.85 0.34
C ASP A 27 2.86 -2.39 0.31
N GLY A 28 2.91 -1.78 -0.86
CA GLY A 28 3.25 -0.38 -1.02
C GLY A 28 4.74 -0.08 -1.11
N LEU A 29 5.59 -1.09 -1.33
CA LEU A 29 7.02 -0.87 -1.49
C LEU A 29 7.28 -0.06 -2.77
N THR A 30 8.26 0.83 -2.69
CA THR A 30 8.73 1.57 -3.87
C THR A 30 9.56 0.65 -4.78
N ASP A 31 9.73 1.05 -6.04
CA ASP A 31 10.57 0.31 -6.97
C ASP A 31 12.00 0.14 -6.43
N GLU A 32 12.53 1.15 -5.75
CA GLU A 32 13.85 1.09 -5.12
C GLU A 32 13.92 0.03 -4.03
N GLN A 33 12.89 -0.04 -3.19
CA GLN A 33 12.79 -1.05 -2.13
C GLN A 33 12.64 -2.46 -2.71
N ILE A 34 11.84 -2.60 -3.75
CA ILE A 34 11.66 -3.87 -4.45
C ILE A 34 12.97 -4.32 -5.08
N ALA A 35 13.68 -3.41 -5.75
CA ALA A 35 15.00 -3.70 -6.33
C ALA A 35 15.97 -4.16 -5.25
N GLN A 36 15.99 -3.50 -4.11
CA GLN A 36 16.83 -3.87 -2.98
C GLN A 36 16.51 -5.30 -2.50
N ASN A 37 15.23 -5.63 -2.38
CA ASN A 37 14.80 -6.99 -2.00
C ASN A 37 15.20 -8.03 -3.02
N CYS A 38 15.27 -7.67 -4.30
CA CYS A 38 15.76 -8.54 -5.37
C CYS A 38 17.29 -8.64 -5.42
N GLY A 39 18.00 -7.82 -4.66
CA GLY A 39 19.45 -7.74 -4.68
C GLY A 39 20.01 -7.10 -5.95
N ILE A 40 19.28 -6.15 -6.53
CA ILE A 40 19.64 -5.44 -7.75
C ILE A 40 19.52 -3.93 -7.55
N ARG A 41 20.01 -3.16 -8.50
CA ARG A 41 19.84 -1.70 -8.53
C ARG A 41 18.49 -1.33 -9.12
N ALA A 42 17.97 -0.18 -8.74
CA ALA A 42 16.73 0.34 -9.29
C ALA A 42 16.78 0.44 -10.82
N ALA A 43 17.91 0.87 -11.38
CA ALA A 43 18.13 0.93 -12.84
C ALA A 43 17.92 -0.44 -13.50
N THR A 44 18.41 -1.50 -12.86
CA THR A 44 18.24 -2.88 -13.36
C THR A 44 16.76 -3.28 -13.34
N LEU A 45 16.03 -2.91 -12.30
CA LEU A 45 14.60 -3.19 -12.23
C LEU A 45 13.84 -2.47 -13.35
N TYR A 46 14.17 -1.21 -13.63
CA TYR A 46 13.58 -0.46 -14.75
C TYR A 46 13.84 -1.14 -16.10
N GLU A 47 15.05 -1.66 -16.31
CA GLU A 47 15.36 -2.42 -17.52
C GLU A 47 14.53 -3.70 -17.60
N TRP A 48 14.37 -4.41 -16.50
CA TRP A 48 13.54 -5.62 -16.46
C TRP A 48 12.07 -5.32 -16.75
N LYS A 49 11.55 -4.21 -16.26
CA LYS A 49 10.17 -3.79 -16.53
C LYS A 49 9.93 -3.54 -18.02
N LYS A 50 10.94 -3.03 -18.74
CA LYS A 50 10.86 -2.83 -20.18
C LYS A 50 11.02 -4.13 -20.95
N ARG A 51 11.88 -5.00 -20.47
CA ARG A 51 12.31 -6.21 -21.18
C ARG A 51 11.40 -7.42 -20.95
N TYR A 52 10.82 -7.51 -19.77
CA TYR A 52 10.04 -8.65 -19.33
C TYR A 52 8.63 -8.18 -18.95
N PRO A 53 7.64 -8.31 -19.88
CA PRO A 53 6.27 -7.86 -19.60
C PRO A 53 5.65 -8.49 -18.36
N GLU A 54 5.99 -9.74 -18.04
CA GLU A 54 5.47 -10.46 -16.89
C GLU A 54 5.86 -9.78 -15.57
N ILE A 55 7.10 -9.27 -15.50
CA ILE A 55 7.58 -8.51 -14.34
C ILE A 55 6.80 -7.20 -14.22
N SER A 56 6.70 -6.47 -15.32
CA SER A 56 5.95 -5.21 -15.36
C SER A 56 4.49 -5.40 -14.94
N GLU A 57 3.83 -6.44 -15.45
CA GLU A 57 2.44 -6.73 -15.11
C GLU A 57 2.25 -7.11 -13.65
N SER A 58 3.14 -7.94 -13.09
CA SER A 58 3.08 -8.33 -11.68
C SER A 58 3.20 -7.13 -10.76
N LEU A 59 4.14 -6.22 -11.04
CA LEU A 59 4.31 -4.99 -10.28
C LEU A 59 3.09 -4.09 -10.42
N LYS A 60 2.56 -3.94 -11.62
CA LYS A 60 1.37 -3.14 -11.89
C LYS A 60 0.14 -3.67 -11.14
N LYS A 61 -0.10 -4.97 -11.20
CA LYS A 61 -1.22 -5.60 -10.48
C LYS A 61 -1.15 -5.37 -8.97
N GLY A 62 0.06 -5.47 -8.41
CA GLY A 62 0.26 -5.18 -6.99
C GLY A 62 -0.04 -3.73 -6.66
N LYS A 63 0.48 -2.79 -7.45
CA LYS A 63 0.27 -1.36 -7.26
C LYS A 63 -1.20 -0.96 -7.41
N GLU A 64 -1.94 -1.58 -8.30
CA GLU A 64 -3.37 -1.31 -8.48
C GLU A 64 -4.17 -1.50 -7.19
N VAL A 65 -3.81 -2.47 -6.36
CA VAL A 65 -4.46 -2.68 -5.07
C VAL A 65 -4.22 -1.49 -4.14
N VAL A 66 -2.99 -0.99 -4.08
CA VAL A 66 -2.64 0.20 -3.29
C VAL A 66 -3.36 1.43 -3.82
N ASP A 67 -3.37 1.61 -5.14
CA ASP A 67 -4.04 2.74 -5.78
C ASP A 67 -5.54 2.77 -5.44
N ILE A 68 -6.20 1.61 -5.46
CA ILE A 68 -7.60 1.49 -5.07
C ILE A 68 -7.78 1.89 -3.59
N GLN A 69 -6.88 1.46 -2.72
CA GLN A 69 -6.93 1.84 -1.31
C GLN A 69 -6.78 3.35 -1.11
N VAL A 70 -5.85 3.97 -1.84
CA VAL A 70 -5.64 5.42 -1.80
C VAL A 70 -6.84 6.15 -2.39
N GLU A 71 -7.39 5.69 -3.51
CA GLU A 71 -8.61 6.26 -4.09
C GLU A 71 -9.77 6.22 -3.10
N ASN A 72 -9.96 5.09 -2.43
CA ASN A 72 -11.01 4.95 -1.41
C ASN A 72 -10.80 5.90 -0.23
N ALA A 73 -9.55 6.07 0.20
CA ALA A 73 -9.20 7.00 1.27
C ALA A 73 -9.45 8.45 0.85
N LEU A 74 -9.10 8.80 -0.39
CA LEU A 74 -9.36 10.12 -0.96
C LEU A 74 -10.86 10.41 -1.02
N LEU A 75 -11.65 9.48 -1.52
CA LEU A 75 -13.10 9.62 -1.57
C LEU A 75 -13.69 9.79 -0.17
N LYS A 76 -13.24 8.97 0.76
CA LYS A 76 -13.68 9.03 2.16
C LYS A 76 -13.37 10.39 2.78
N ARG A 77 -12.19 10.93 2.52
CA ARG A 77 -11.80 12.26 3.00
C ARG A 77 -12.60 13.38 2.33
N ALA A 78 -12.88 13.24 1.03
CA ALA A 78 -13.67 14.22 0.28
C ALA A 78 -15.11 14.31 0.80
N LEU A 79 -15.70 13.18 1.17
CA LEU A 79 -17.09 13.12 1.69
C LEU A 79 -17.18 13.37 3.19
N GLY A 80 -16.08 13.26 3.90
CA GLY A 80 -16.06 13.25 5.35
C GLY A 80 -16.45 11.88 5.90
N TYR A 81 -16.07 11.61 7.13
CA TYR A 81 -16.37 10.34 7.78
C TYR A 81 -16.32 10.48 9.29
N SER A 82 -16.86 9.50 9.98
CA SER A 82 -16.75 9.40 11.42
C SER A 82 -15.89 8.18 11.80
N TYR A 83 -15.28 8.27 12.97
CA TYR A 83 -14.53 7.17 13.54
C TYR A 83 -14.66 7.18 15.06
N THR A 84 -14.34 6.06 15.67
CA THR A 84 -14.44 5.89 17.12
C THR A 84 -13.05 5.82 17.72
N GLU A 85 -12.80 6.66 18.73
CA GLU A 85 -11.62 6.56 19.57
C GLU A 85 -11.98 5.78 20.83
N THR A 86 -11.22 4.75 21.11
CA THR A 86 -11.39 3.92 22.31
C THR A 86 -10.18 4.11 23.21
N THR A 87 -10.43 4.56 24.44
CA THR A 87 -9.39 4.66 25.47
C THR A 87 -9.47 3.41 26.35
N LYS A 88 -8.33 2.75 26.50
CA LYS A 88 -8.19 1.61 27.41
C LYS A 88 -7.20 1.95 28.48
N GLU A 89 -7.51 1.60 29.71
CA GLU A 89 -6.64 1.80 30.85
C GLU A 89 -6.35 0.48 31.54
N ALA A 90 -5.17 0.37 32.12
CA ALA A 90 -4.78 -0.78 32.91
C ALA A 90 -5.51 -0.72 34.26
N VAL A 91 -6.27 -1.77 34.54
CA VAL A 91 -6.99 -1.93 35.82
C VAL A 91 -6.48 -3.20 36.49
N PHE A 92 -6.04 -3.09 37.73
CA PHE A 92 -5.55 -4.23 38.49
C PHE A 92 -6.72 -5.16 38.86
N ASN A 93 -6.57 -6.44 38.53
CA ASN A 93 -7.53 -7.47 38.93
C ASN A 93 -6.94 -8.26 40.10
N PRO A 94 -7.44 -8.05 41.34
CA PRO A 94 -6.92 -8.75 42.52
C PRO A 94 -7.17 -10.25 42.51
N GLU A 95 -8.17 -10.73 41.81
CA GLU A 95 -8.45 -12.17 41.72
C GLU A 95 -7.41 -12.91 40.86
N LYS A 96 -6.90 -12.26 39.81
CA LYS A 96 -5.87 -12.81 38.91
C LYS A 96 -4.45 -12.37 39.30
N GLY A 97 -4.32 -11.35 40.17
CA GLY A 97 -3.04 -10.81 40.55
C GLY A 97 -2.29 -10.09 39.42
N GLU A 98 -2.97 -9.65 38.39
CA GLU A 98 -2.40 -8.98 37.23
C GLU A 98 -3.28 -7.83 36.75
N SER A 99 -2.70 -6.91 35.96
CA SER A 99 -3.44 -5.80 35.36
C SER A 99 -4.05 -6.22 34.04
N GLU A 100 -5.27 -5.77 33.79
CA GLU A 100 -6.02 -5.97 32.55
C GLU A 100 -6.32 -4.64 31.89
N LEU A 101 -6.42 -4.62 30.55
CA LEU A 101 -6.85 -3.44 29.82
C LEU A 101 -8.37 -3.41 29.75
N HIS A 102 -8.95 -2.33 30.29
CA HIS A 102 -10.38 -2.10 30.24
C HIS A 102 -10.70 -0.87 29.42
N VAL A 103 -11.79 -0.92 28.66
CA VAL A 103 -12.30 0.25 27.92
C VAL A 103 -12.90 1.21 28.94
N THR A 104 -12.30 2.40 29.05
CA THR A 104 -12.75 3.43 30.00
C THR A 104 -13.47 4.58 29.32
N LYS A 105 -13.27 4.76 28.02
CA LYS A 105 -13.89 5.85 27.27
C LYS A 105 -14.05 5.48 25.81
N ILE A 106 -15.20 5.79 25.24
CA ILE A 106 -15.47 5.66 23.80
C ILE A 106 -15.99 7.02 23.33
N VAL A 107 -15.33 7.58 22.31
CA VAL A 107 -15.71 8.87 21.72
C VAL A 107 -15.87 8.69 20.23
N GLU A 108 -17.01 9.11 19.70
CA GLU A 108 -17.20 9.20 18.25
C GLU A 108 -16.67 10.56 17.79
N LYS A 109 -15.78 10.53 16.80
CA LYS A 109 -15.21 11.73 16.19
C LYS A 109 -15.57 11.80 14.73
N GLN A 110 -15.68 13.03 14.22
CA GLN A 110 -15.98 13.27 12.82
C GLN A 110 -14.82 13.99 12.15
N VAL A 111 -14.51 13.56 10.92
CA VAL A 111 -13.58 14.24 10.03
C VAL A 111 -14.43 14.93 8.96
N ALA A 112 -14.37 16.26 8.94
CA ALA A 112 -15.14 17.07 8.01
C ALA A 112 -14.74 16.79 6.55
N PRO A 113 -15.66 16.96 5.58
CA PRO A 113 -15.33 16.91 4.17
C PRO A 113 -14.20 17.88 3.84
N ASP A 114 -13.28 17.46 2.96
CA ASP A 114 -12.12 18.24 2.57
C ASP A 114 -12.27 18.81 1.17
N THR A 115 -12.20 20.13 1.04
CA THR A 115 -12.38 20.82 -0.24
C THR A 115 -11.28 20.47 -1.23
N THR A 116 -10.02 20.35 -0.79
CA THR A 116 -8.91 19.99 -1.68
C THR A 116 -9.12 18.60 -2.28
N ALA A 117 -9.52 17.63 -1.46
CA ALA A 117 -9.83 16.28 -1.92
C ALA A 117 -10.99 16.28 -2.92
N GLN A 118 -12.04 17.07 -2.67
CA GLN A 118 -13.17 17.22 -3.57
C GLN A 118 -12.76 17.78 -4.92
N ILE A 119 -11.95 18.85 -4.91
CA ILE A 119 -11.46 19.49 -6.14
C ILE A 119 -10.61 18.52 -6.95
N PHE A 120 -9.68 17.85 -6.29
CA PHE A 120 -8.82 16.85 -6.96
C PHE A 120 -9.64 15.74 -7.59
N TRP A 121 -10.59 15.19 -6.86
CA TRP A 121 -11.48 14.14 -7.36
C TRP A 121 -12.27 14.59 -8.57
N LEU A 122 -12.95 15.73 -8.46
CA LEU A 122 -13.82 16.24 -9.53
C LEU A 122 -13.04 16.60 -10.79
N LYS A 123 -11.87 17.23 -10.67
CA LYS A 123 -11.04 17.57 -11.83
C LYS A 123 -10.52 16.35 -12.57
N ASN A 124 -10.24 15.27 -11.87
CA ASN A 124 -9.75 14.05 -12.49
C ASN A 124 -10.85 13.11 -12.99
N ARG A 125 -12.00 13.10 -12.34
CA ARG A 125 -13.11 12.22 -12.69
C ARG A 125 -14.12 12.87 -13.63
N ARG A 126 -14.27 14.17 -13.53
CA ARG A 126 -15.23 14.94 -14.32
C ARG A 126 -14.57 16.17 -14.96
N PRO A 127 -13.47 15.98 -15.72
CA PRO A 127 -12.76 17.12 -16.31
C PRO A 127 -13.59 17.92 -17.31
N ASP A 128 -14.63 17.31 -17.86
CA ASP A 128 -15.62 17.94 -18.74
C ASP A 128 -16.39 19.06 -18.04
N LEU A 129 -16.60 18.92 -16.75
CA LEU A 129 -17.37 19.88 -15.93
C LEU A 129 -16.48 20.70 -14.98
N TRP A 130 -15.36 20.14 -14.54
CA TRP A 130 -14.52 20.70 -13.47
C TRP A 130 -13.06 20.82 -13.93
N ARG A 131 -12.74 21.90 -14.56
CA ARG A 131 -11.36 22.18 -14.98
C ARG A 131 -10.58 22.96 -13.93
#